data_ec87e832b01489638c84e019aa911c68
#
_entry.id   ec87e832b01489638c84e019aa911c68
#
_cell.length_a   1.000
_cell.length_b   1.000
_cell.length_c   1.000
_cell.angle_alpha   90.00
_cell.angle_beta   90.00
_cell.angle_gamma   90.00
#
_symmetry.space_group_name_H-M   'P 1'
#
loop_
_entity.id
_entity.type
_entity.pdbx_description
1 polymer ?
#
loop_
_entity_poly.entity_id
_entity_poly.type
_entity_poly.pdbx_seq_one_letter_code
_entity_poly.pdbx_strand_id
1 'polypeptide(L)' 'SHWYLMSDSGAMMIGWVPLGSTWYYFGASGQMVTGWQLIDGVWYYFGTGGDMYTGGHWIRWRWYTFGSDGRWLG' A
#
# COMPACT_ATOMS: atom_id res chain seq x y z
N SER A 1 16.38 -4.08 2.52
CA SER A 1 16.40 -2.84 1.75
C SER A 1 14.98 -2.32 1.53
N HIS A 2 14.89 -1.05 1.30
CA HIS A 2 13.60 -0.38 1.15
C HIS A 2 13.53 0.37 -0.17
N TRP A 3 12.33 0.45 -0.71
CA TRP A 3 12.07 1.23 -1.90
C TRP A 3 11.63 2.63 -1.52
N TYR A 4 12.14 3.62 -2.27
CA TYR A 4 11.79 5.03 -2.09
C TYR A 4 11.43 5.60 -3.44
N LEU A 5 10.52 6.56 -3.45
CA LEU A 5 10.10 7.24 -4.66
C LEU A 5 10.43 8.72 -4.53
N MET A 6 11.07 9.27 -5.58
CA MET A 6 11.42 10.68 -5.63
C MET A 6 10.57 11.40 -6.68
N SER A 7 10.20 12.63 -6.40
CA SER A 7 9.59 13.49 -7.40
C SER A 7 10.64 13.96 -8.39
N ASP A 8 10.21 14.62 -9.47
CA ASP A 8 11.14 15.17 -10.48
C ASP A 8 12.13 16.17 -9.89
N SER A 9 11.72 16.85 -8.82
CA SER A 9 12.60 17.80 -8.13
C SER A 9 13.55 17.13 -7.14
N GLY A 10 13.49 15.81 -7.02
CA GLY A 10 14.30 15.06 -6.08
C GLY A 10 13.72 14.96 -4.67
N ALA A 11 12.53 15.50 -4.44
CA ALA A 11 11.89 15.40 -3.14
C ALA A 11 11.35 14.00 -2.93
N MET A 12 11.55 13.46 -1.74
CA MET A 12 11.06 12.12 -1.37
C MET A 12 9.53 12.15 -1.25
N MET A 13 8.87 11.19 -1.91
CA MET A 13 7.42 11.08 -1.85
C MET A 13 7.00 10.39 -0.57
N ILE A 14 5.94 10.87 0.05
CA ILE A 14 5.33 10.25 1.23
C ILE A 14 3.82 10.19 1.04
N GLY A 15 3.17 9.29 1.78
CA GLY A 15 1.73 9.11 1.72
C GLY A 15 1.29 8.28 0.52
N TRP A 16 0.05 8.48 0.11
CA TRP A 16 -0.55 7.73 -0.99
C TRP A 16 -0.03 8.20 -2.34
N VAL A 17 0.43 7.26 -3.15
CA VAL A 17 0.99 7.57 -4.48
C VAL A 17 0.40 6.61 -5.51
N PRO A 18 -0.29 7.11 -6.54
CA PRO A 18 -0.74 6.26 -7.63
C PRO A 18 0.35 6.12 -8.68
N LEU A 19 0.63 4.90 -9.10
CA LEU A 19 1.57 4.61 -10.18
C LEU A 19 0.88 3.65 -11.14
N GLY A 20 0.52 4.13 -12.31
CA GLY A 20 -0.28 3.33 -13.24
C GLY A 20 -1.67 3.10 -12.64
N SER A 21 -2.11 1.86 -12.60
CA SER A 21 -3.41 1.48 -12.04
C SER A 21 -3.30 0.98 -10.61
N THR A 22 -2.15 1.17 -9.97
CA THR A 22 -1.87 0.62 -8.64
C THR A 22 -1.56 1.74 -7.65
N TRP A 23 -2.05 1.61 -6.44
CA TRP A 23 -1.76 2.53 -5.36
C TRP A 23 -0.66 1.97 -4.46
N TYR A 24 0.22 2.86 -4.02
CA TYR A 24 1.30 2.56 -3.09
C TYR A 24 1.22 3.54 -1.92
N TYR A 25 1.79 3.16 -0.81
CA TYR A 25 1.86 4.05 0.35
C TYR A 25 3.29 4.14 0.84
N PHE A 26 3.77 5.37 1.02
CA PHE A 26 5.11 5.63 1.53
C PHE A 26 4.99 6.27 2.89
N GLY A 27 5.67 5.71 3.87
CA GLY A 27 5.62 6.19 5.24
C GLY A 27 6.31 7.55 5.41
N ALA A 28 6.24 8.08 6.63
CA ALA A 28 6.78 9.40 6.95
C ALA A 28 8.28 9.52 6.65
N SER A 29 9.01 8.40 6.69
CA SER A 29 10.43 8.36 6.33
C SER A 29 10.67 8.15 4.83
N GLY A 30 9.59 8.13 4.02
CA GLY A 30 9.66 7.91 2.58
C GLY A 30 9.78 6.47 2.17
N GLN A 31 9.70 5.55 3.09
CA GLN A 31 9.87 4.13 2.85
C GLN A 31 8.57 3.50 2.36
N MET A 32 8.63 2.73 1.27
CA MET A 32 7.47 2.00 0.75
C MET A 32 7.01 0.96 1.76
N VAL A 33 5.71 0.92 2.04
CA VAL A 33 5.17 -0.04 2.99
C VAL A 33 4.75 -1.33 2.28
N THR A 34 4.79 -2.43 3.03
CA THR A 34 4.31 -3.74 2.58
C THR A 34 3.57 -4.39 3.74
N GLY A 35 2.76 -5.42 3.45
CA GLY A 35 2.02 -6.13 4.46
C GLY A 35 0.83 -5.33 4.99
N TRP A 36 0.37 -5.72 6.17
CA TRP A 36 -0.76 -5.06 6.82
C TRP A 36 -0.36 -3.69 7.34
N GLN A 37 -1.17 -2.67 7.03
CA GLN A 37 -0.91 -1.30 7.47
C GLN A 37 -2.20 -0.66 7.96
N LEU A 38 -2.15 -0.05 9.13
CA LEU A 38 -3.26 0.75 9.66
C LEU A 38 -2.99 2.21 9.31
N ILE A 39 -3.80 2.77 8.44
CA ILE A 39 -3.61 4.13 7.93
C ILE A 39 -4.91 4.91 8.18
N ASP A 40 -4.83 5.94 9.00
CA ASP A 40 -5.98 6.78 9.36
C ASP A 40 -7.17 5.94 9.87
N GLY A 41 -6.87 4.91 10.66
CA GLY A 41 -7.90 4.08 11.28
C GLY A 41 -8.47 3.01 10.35
N VAL A 42 -7.93 2.83 9.16
CA VAL A 42 -8.41 1.85 8.19
C VAL A 42 -7.28 0.87 7.85
N TRP A 43 -7.61 -0.42 7.83
CA TRP A 43 -6.62 -1.45 7.50
C TRP A 43 -6.55 -1.65 5.98
N TYR A 44 -5.29 -1.76 5.51
CA TYR A 44 -4.96 -2.05 4.12
C TYR A 44 -3.91 -3.14 4.09
N TYR A 45 -3.81 -3.84 2.97
CA TYR A 45 -2.74 -4.80 2.77
C TYR A 45 -1.99 -4.48 1.48
N PHE A 46 -0.66 -4.46 1.59
CA PHE A 46 0.21 -4.19 0.45
C PHE A 46 1.06 -5.43 0.19
N GLY A 47 1.14 -5.82 -1.08
CA GLY A 47 1.94 -6.97 -1.47
C GLY A 47 3.43 -6.73 -1.30
N THR A 48 4.24 -7.73 -1.60
CA THR A 48 5.69 -7.64 -1.46
C THR A 48 6.31 -6.60 -2.39
N GLY A 49 5.63 -6.27 -3.49
CA GLY A 49 6.03 -5.19 -4.39
C GLY A 49 5.46 -3.84 -4.01
N GLY A 50 4.77 -3.72 -2.86
CA GLY A 50 4.17 -2.49 -2.39
C GLY A 50 2.78 -2.22 -2.95
N ASP A 51 2.27 -3.10 -3.79
CA ASP A 51 0.98 -2.91 -4.45
C ASP A 51 -0.19 -3.08 -3.49
N MET A 52 -1.06 -2.09 -3.43
CA MET A 52 -2.26 -2.15 -2.58
C MET A 52 -3.22 -3.22 -3.10
N TYR A 53 -3.68 -4.09 -2.21
CA TYR A 53 -4.64 -5.13 -2.57
C TYR A 53 -6.05 -4.55 -2.67
N THR A 54 -6.79 -5.01 -3.69
CA THR A 54 -8.22 -4.77 -3.85
C THR A 54 -8.89 -6.09 -4.21
N GLY A 55 -10.17 -6.23 -3.92
CA GLY A 55 -10.88 -7.48 -4.20
C GLY A 55 -10.54 -8.58 -3.22
N GLY A 56 -10.70 -9.83 -3.64
CA GLY A 56 -10.47 -10.97 -2.78
C GLY A 56 -9.06 -11.54 -2.93
N HIS A 57 -8.44 -11.87 -1.80
CA HIS A 57 -7.08 -12.41 -1.78
C HIS A 57 -6.90 -13.42 -0.66
N TRP A 58 -6.10 -14.47 -0.94
CA TRP A 58 -5.60 -15.36 0.08
C TRP A 58 -4.35 -14.76 0.69
N ILE A 59 -4.36 -14.58 2.00
CA ILE A 59 -3.21 -14.09 2.74
C ILE A 59 -3.01 -15.05 3.91
N ARG A 60 -1.90 -15.80 3.89
CA ARG A 60 -1.54 -16.73 4.96
C ARG A 60 -2.70 -17.64 5.35
N TRP A 61 -3.22 -18.40 4.37
CA TRP A 61 -4.23 -19.44 4.59
C TRP A 61 -5.62 -18.92 4.90
N ARG A 62 -5.86 -17.60 4.78
CA ARG A 62 -7.17 -17.01 5.04
C ARG A 62 -7.58 -16.12 3.89
N TRP A 63 -8.85 -16.16 3.58
CA TRP A 63 -9.44 -15.31 2.54
C TRP A 63 -9.82 -13.96 3.14
N TYR A 64 -9.39 -12.89 2.50
CA TYR A 64 -9.72 -11.51 2.88
C TYR A 64 -10.29 -10.79 1.68
N THR A 65 -11.21 -9.86 1.95
CA THR A 65 -11.76 -9.01 0.89
C THR A 65 -11.45 -7.56 1.18
N PHE A 66 -11.14 -6.84 0.09
CA PHE A 66 -10.80 -5.42 0.16
C PHE A 66 -11.69 -4.67 -0.83
N GLY A 67 -12.08 -3.44 -0.48
CA GLY A 67 -12.85 -2.59 -1.38
C GLY A 67 -12.02 -2.13 -2.57
N SER A 68 -12.68 -1.48 -3.53
CA SER A 68 -11.99 -0.91 -4.69
C SER A 68 -11.01 0.19 -4.28
N ASP A 69 -11.20 0.78 -3.11
CA ASP A 69 -10.28 1.78 -2.53
C ASP A 69 -9.22 1.13 -1.64
N GLY A 70 -9.19 -0.19 -1.57
CA GLY A 70 -8.21 -0.95 -0.80
C GLY A 70 -8.56 -1.19 0.66
N ARG A 71 -9.62 -0.59 1.19
CA ARG A 71 -9.94 -0.77 2.61
C ARG A 71 -10.40 -2.20 2.90
N TRP A 72 -9.94 -2.74 3.99
CA TRP A 72 -10.29 -4.10 4.40
C TRP A 72 -11.77 -4.18 4.76
N LEU A 73 -12.45 -5.17 4.21
CA LEU A 73 -13.88 -5.39 4.42
C LEU A 73 -14.17 -6.60 5.32
N GLY A 74 -13.19 -7.48 5.53
CA GLY A 74 -13.40 -8.65 6.37
C GLY A 74 -13.02 -9.97 5.75
#